data_13eee7dd0802d0f465c9a249e1a32a3e
#
_entry.id   13eee7dd0802d0f465c9a249e1a32a3e
#
_cell.length_a   1.000
_cell.length_b   1.000
_cell.length_c   1.000
_cell.angle_alpha   90.00
_cell.angle_beta   90.00
_cell.angle_gamma   90.00
#
_symmetry.space_group_name_H-M   'P 1'
#
loop_
_entity.id
_entity.type
_entity.pdbx_description
1 polymer ?
#
loop_
_entity_poly.entity_id
_entity_poly.type
_entity_poly.pdbx_seq_one_letter_code
_entity_poly.pdbx_strand_id
1 'polypeptide(L)'
;MKKTFFSFCLLLLIFIICGKSYSQSAVYFCTETGAFGYAYGYGSYDKAMSEAYDACVSYGGTKPQLVTSTYNKGYGAVALGNDENGNRVIGAALGFSTQELAESEAMKNCRKYGGLDVYIHDSFYDY
;
A
#
# COMPACT_ATOMS: atom_id res chain seq x y z
N MET A 1 47.75 -2.55 -17.90
CA MET A 1 47.25 -3.14 -16.64
C MET A 1 46.40 -2.17 -15.82
N LYS A 2 46.83 -0.94 -15.64
CA LYS A 2 46.04 0.03 -14.83
C LYS A 2 44.71 0.44 -15.46
N LYS A 3 44.57 0.43 -16.78
CA LYS A 3 43.34 0.80 -17.50
C LYS A 3 42.23 -0.26 -17.42
N THR A 4 42.58 -1.52 -17.35
CA THR A 4 41.62 -2.62 -17.23
C THR A 4 41.03 -2.73 -15.83
N PHE A 5 41.81 -2.41 -14.81
CA PHE A 5 41.37 -2.40 -13.43
C PHE A 5 40.39 -1.27 -13.17
N PHE A 6 40.60 -0.10 -13.73
CA PHE A 6 39.74 1.06 -13.59
C PHE A 6 38.38 0.84 -14.27
N SER A 7 38.40 0.20 -15.44
CA SER A 7 37.16 -0.15 -16.16
C SER A 7 36.30 -1.16 -15.40
N PHE A 8 36.93 -2.10 -14.71
CA PHE A 8 36.25 -3.11 -13.91
C PHE A 8 35.60 -2.49 -12.67
N CYS A 9 36.28 -1.58 -11.98
CA CYS A 9 35.72 -0.87 -10.84
C CYS A 9 34.54 0.03 -11.21
N LEU A 10 34.60 0.66 -12.39
CA LEU A 10 33.51 1.50 -12.88
C LEU A 10 32.26 0.67 -13.20
N LEU A 11 32.44 -0.51 -13.78
CA LEU A 11 31.31 -1.43 -14.04
C LEU A 11 30.66 -1.93 -12.76
N LEU A 12 31.46 -2.19 -11.73
CA LEU A 12 30.94 -2.63 -10.43
C LEU A 12 30.12 -1.52 -9.75
N LEU A 13 30.53 -0.27 -9.88
CA LEU A 13 29.81 0.87 -9.32
C LEU A 13 28.42 1.05 -9.97
N ILE A 14 28.34 0.85 -11.29
CA ILE A 14 27.08 0.96 -12.03
C ILE A 14 26.11 -0.14 -11.59
N PHE A 15 26.61 -1.33 -11.28
CA PHE A 15 25.77 -2.44 -10.82
C PHE A 15 25.15 -2.20 -9.44
N ILE A 16 25.86 -1.48 -8.56
CA ILE A 16 25.37 -1.14 -7.23
C ILE A 16 24.26 -0.09 -7.28
N ILE A 17 24.27 0.81 -8.25
CA ILE A 17 23.30 1.88 -8.41
C ILE A 17 21.99 1.38 -9.02
N CYS A 18 22.00 0.33 -9.84
CA CYS A 18 20.81 -0.22 -10.51
C CYS A 18 19.97 -1.18 -9.66
N GLY A 19 20.37 -1.51 -8.42
CA GLY A 19 19.85 -2.67 -7.70
C GLY A 19 18.71 -2.45 -6.72
N LYS A 20 18.16 -1.22 -6.53
CA LYS A 20 17.21 -1.03 -5.41
C LYS A 20 16.16 0.04 -5.68
N SER A 21 15.11 -0.32 -6.38
CA SER A 21 13.85 0.39 -6.24
C SER A 21 12.85 -0.56 -5.59
N TYR A 22 12.58 -0.38 -4.31
CA TYR A 22 11.49 -1.05 -3.62
C TYR A 22 10.29 -0.13 -3.63
N SER A 23 9.15 -0.69 -3.98
CA SER A 23 7.87 -0.01 -3.87
C SER A 23 7.22 -0.44 -2.57
N GLN A 24 6.79 0.53 -1.78
CA GLN A 24 6.25 0.32 -0.45
C GLN A 24 4.88 0.97 -0.36
N SER A 25 3.94 0.26 0.24
CA SER A 25 2.57 0.74 0.41
C SER A 25 2.04 0.41 1.79
N ALA A 26 1.08 1.20 2.24
CA ALA A 26 0.40 1.00 3.51
C ALA A 26 -1.02 1.54 3.48
N VAL A 27 -1.89 0.96 4.30
CA VAL A 27 -3.28 1.40 4.49
C VAL A 27 -3.57 1.47 5.99
N TYR A 28 -4.11 2.62 6.43
CA TYR A 28 -4.57 2.85 7.80
C TYR A 28 -6.07 3.13 7.84
N PHE A 29 -6.70 2.74 8.93
CA PHE A 29 -8.13 2.92 9.14
C PHE A 29 -8.42 3.25 10.61
N CYS A 30 -9.39 4.15 10.83
CA CYS A 30 -9.90 4.49 12.14
C CYS A 30 -11.33 3.98 12.29
N THR A 31 -11.54 2.99 13.14
CA THR A 31 -12.88 2.41 13.36
C THR A 31 -13.84 3.38 14.02
N GLU A 32 -13.35 4.30 14.85
CA GLU A 32 -14.18 5.27 15.56
C GLU A 32 -14.83 6.30 14.62
N THR A 33 -14.12 6.75 13.60
CA THR A 33 -14.56 7.82 12.71
C THR A 33 -14.87 7.37 11.29
N GLY A 34 -14.41 6.16 10.91
CA GLY A 34 -14.48 5.67 9.54
C GLY A 34 -13.48 6.31 8.59
N ALA A 35 -12.56 7.12 9.10
CA ALA A 35 -11.50 7.72 8.30
C ALA A 35 -10.47 6.68 7.88
N PHE A 36 -9.90 6.85 6.70
CA PHE A 36 -8.84 5.98 6.20
C PHE A 36 -7.80 6.78 5.42
N GLY A 37 -6.61 6.21 5.31
CA GLY A 37 -5.53 6.77 4.53
C GLY A 37 -4.69 5.65 3.93
N TYR A 38 -4.15 5.90 2.75
CA TYR A 38 -3.27 4.94 2.10
C TYR A 38 -2.18 5.68 1.33
N ALA A 39 -1.05 4.99 1.16
CA ALA A 39 0.09 5.51 0.43
C ALA A 39 0.74 4.39 -0.37
N TYR A 40 1.21 4.70 -1.57
CA TYR A 40 1.89 3.76 -2.45
C TYR A 40 2.98 4.48 -3.25
N GLY A 41 3.92 3.72 -3.81
CA GLY A 41 4.97 4.29 -4.63
C GLY A 41 6.11 4.93 -3.85
N TYR A 42 6.24 4.64 -2.56
CA TYR A 42 7.32 5.18 -1.74
C TYR A 42 8.53 4.24 -1.73
N GLY A 43 9.73 4.83 -1.75
CA GLY A 43 10.98 4.07 -1.69
C GLY A 43 11.40 3.63 -0.28
N SER A 44 10.61 3.98 0.74
CA SER A 44 10.87 3.66 2.14
C SER A 44 9.59 3.18 2.81
N TYR A 45 9.70 2.09 3.55
CA TYR A 45 8.58 1.54 4.33
C TYR A 45 8.10 2.54 5.37
N ASP A 46 9.01 3.15 6.10
CA ASP A 46 8.67 4.13 7.14
C ASP A 46 7.94 5.33 6.55
N LYS A 47 8.33 5.76 5.36
CA LYS A 47 7.66 6.87 4.69
C LYS A 47 6.26 6.49 4.20
N ALA A 48 6.08 5.31 3.62
CA ALA A 48 4.76 4.83 3.23
C ALA A 48 3.82 4.72 4.43
N MET A 49 4.30 4.19 5.54
CA MET A 49 3.55 4.08 6.79
C MET A 49 3.15 5.45 7.33
N SER A 50 4.10 6.38 7.39
CA SER A 50 3.89 7.75 7.88
C SER A 50 2.88 8.50 7.02
N GLU A 51 3.00 8.44 5.71
CA GLU A 51 2.10 9.12 4.78
C GLU A 51 0.67 8.55 4.83
N ALA A 52 0.53 7.23 4.93
CA ALA A 52 -0.77 6.60 5.07
C ALA A 52 -1.43 6.97 6.42
N TYR A 53 -0.65 6.98 7.50
CA TYR A 53 -1.11 7.39 8.81
C TYR A 53 -1.58 8.86 8.79
N ASP A 54 -0.75 9.75 8.26
CA ASP A 54 -1.06 11.18 8.19
C ASP A 54 -2.28 11.46 7.32
N ALA A 55 -2.46 10.71 6.24
CA ALA A 55 -3.67 10.80 5.41
C ALA A 55 -4.92 10.42 6.20
N CYS A 56 -4.86 9.35 6.99
CA CYS A 56 -5.97 8.92 7.85
C CYS A 56 -6.31 10.01 8.88
N VAL A 57 -5.31 10.59 9.54
CA VAL A 57 -5.50 11.70 10.50
C VAL A 57 -6.10 12.92 9.81
N SER A 58 -5.61 13.26 8.63
CA SER A 58 -6.07 14.41 7.82
C SER A 58 -7.57 14.29 7.48
N TYR A 59 -8.08 13.08 7.32
CA TYR A 59 -9.50 12.82 7.06
C TYR A 59 -10.33 12.61 8.34
N GLY A 60 -9.77 12.89 9.50
CA GLY A 60 -10.47 12.84 10.77
C GLY A 60 -10.22 11.59 11.61
N GLY A 61 -9.21 10.80 11.28
CA GLY A 61 -8.86 9.62 12.07
C GLY A 61 -8.28 10.01 13.42
N THR A 62 -8.93 9.61 14.51
CA THR A 62 -8.49 9.87 15.88
C THR A 62 -7.53 8.82 16.39
N LYS A 63 -7.70 7.57 15.96
CA LYS A 63 -6.87 6.41 16.32
C LYS A 63 -6.62 5.53 15.11
N PRO A 64 -5.77 5.97 14.15
CA PRO A 64 -5.47 5.14 12.98
C PRO A 64 -4.82 3.82 13.37
N GLN A 65 -5.31 2.74 12.77
CA GLN A 65 -4.74 1.41 12.91
C GLN A 65 -4.31 0.90 11.55
N LEU A 66 -3.17 0.21 11.51
CA LEU A 66 -2.65 -0.38 10.29
C LEU A 66 -3.58 -1.50 9.82
N VAL A 67 -4.06 -1.39 8.58
CA VAL A 67 -4.85 -2.45 7.94
C VAL A 67 -3.93 -3.45 7.27
N THR A 68 -3.04 -2.97 6.41
CA THR A 68 -2.05 -3.79 5.72
C THR A 68 -0.91 -2.92 5.20
N SER A 69 0.23 -3.53 4.99
CA SER A 69 1.40 -2.90 4.38
C SER A 69 2.19 -3.95 3.58
N THR A 70 3.01 -3.50 2.64
CA THR A 70 3.85 -4.41 1.86
C THR A 70 5.18 -3.78 1.49
N TYR A 71 6.20 -4.62 1.35
CA TYR A 71 7.49 -4.29 0.75
C TYR A 71 7.53 -4.64 -0.74
N ASN A 72 6.49 -5.29 -1.25
CA ASN A 72 6.46 -5.82 -2.61
C ASN A 72 5.76 -4.84 -3.54
N LYS A 73 6.34 -4.67 -4.73
CA LYS A 73 5.65 -3.98 -5.82
C LYS A 73 4.46 -4.81 -6.31
N GLY A 74 3.54 -4.19 -7.01
CA GLY A 74 2.38 -4.85 -7.59
C GLY A 74 1.12 -4.03 -7.49
N TYR A 75 0.00 -4.67 -7.76
CA TYR A 75 -1.31 -4.04 -7.70
C TYR A 75 -1.85 -4.00 -6.28
N GLY A 76 -2.45 -2.87 -5.95
CA GLY A 76 -3.16 -2.68 -4.70
C GLY A 76 -4.58 -2.20 -4.94
N ALA A 77 -5.45 -2.42 -3.96
CA ALA A 77 -6.83 -1.95 -3.98
C ALA A 77 -7.34 -1.68 -2.58
N VAL A 78 -8.23 -0.71 -2.48
CA VAL A 78 -8.97 -0.38 -1.27
C VAL A 78 -10.46 -0.51 -1.57
N ALA A 79 -11.15 -1.32 -0.79
CA ALA A 79 -12.59 -1.52 -0.87
C ALA A 79 -13.27 -0.94 0.36
N LEU A 80 -14.43 -0.37 0.17
CA LEU A 80 -15.26 0.19 1.23
C LEU A 80 -16.64 -0.47 1.22
N GLY A 81 -17.24 -0.52 2.39
CA GLY A 81 -18.62 -0.93 2.59
C GLY A 81 -19.13 -0.37 3.90
N ASN A 82 -20.34 -0.69 4.25
CA ASN A 82 -20.92 -0.36 5.54
C ASN A 82 -21.36 -1.65 6.24
N ASP A 83 -21.26 -1.68 7.56
CA ASP A 83 -21.83 -2.78 8.32
C ASP A 83 -23.36 -2.61 8.50
N GLU A 84 -23.98 -3.55 9.17
CA GLU A 84 -25.44 -3.51 9.42
C GLU A 84 -25.89 -2.30 10.25
N ASN A 85 -24.96 -1.67 10.99
CA ASN A 85 -25.22 -0.47 11.79
C ASN A 85 -24.93 0.83 11.04
N GLY A 86 -24.52 0.75 9.77
CA GLY A 86 -24.16 1.90 8.96
C GLY A 86 -22.74 2.42 9.17
N ASN A 87 -21.91 1.73 9.95
CA ASN A 87 -20.51 2.11 10.13
C ASN A 87 -19.67 1.66 8.95
N ARG A 88 -18.69 2.49 8.58
CA ARG A 88 -17.78 2.16 7.48
C ARG A 88 -16.90 0.96 7.82
N VAL A 89 -16.73 0.09 6.84
CA VAL A 89 -15.85 -1.06 6.88
C VAL A 89 -14.88 -0.95 5.70
N ILE A 90 -13.65 -1.33 5.91
CA ILE A 90 -12.60 -1.28 4.88
C ILE A 90 -12.01 -2.66 4.65
N GLY A 91 -11.65 -2.93 3.40
CA GLY A 91 -10.79 -4.04 3.04
C GLY A 91 -9.69 -3.51 2.11
N ALA A 92 -8.51 -4.05 2.24
CA ALA A 92 -7.38 -3.65 1.41
C ALA A 92 -6.56 -4.86 1.00
N ALA A 93 -5.89 -4.73 -0.13
CA ALA A 93 -4.97 -5.74 -0.64
C ALA A 93 -3.81 -5.02 -1.33
N LEU A 94 -2.58 -5.44 -1.08
CA LEU A 94 -1.37 -4.81 -1.60
C LEU A 94 -0.41 -5.89 -2.13
N GLY A 95 0.34 -5.56 -3.18
CA GLY A 95 1.41 -6.43 -3.69
C GLY A 95 0.92 -7.63 -4.51
N PHE A 96 -0.23 -7.51 -5.15
CA PHE A 96 -0.80 -8.58 -5.98
C PHE A 96 -0.30 -8.51 -7.44
N SER A 97 -0.33 -9.64 -8.11
CA SER A 97 0.19 -9.75 -9.49
C SER A 97 -0.73 -9.15 -10.55
N THR A 98 -2.02 -9.02 -10.27
CA THR A 98 -3.00 -8.41 -11.19
C THR A 98 -3.95 -7.50 -10.43
N GLN A 99 -4.54 -6.54 -11.14
CA GLN A 99 -5.54 -5.63 -10.57
C GLN A 99 -6.78 -6.39 -10.10
N GLU A 100 -7.23 -7.37 -10.89
CA GLU A 100 -8.42 -8.18 -10.57
C GLU A 100 -8.24 -8.96 -9.27
N LEU A 101 -7.05 -9.53 -9.03
CA LEU A 101 -6.75 -10.21 -7.79
C LEU A 101 -6.72 -9.25 -6.60
N ALA A 102 -6.09 -8.09 -6.76
CA ALA A 102 -6.05 -7.09 -5.70
C ALA A 102 -7.46 -6.62 -5.32
N GLU A 103 -8.29 -6.30 -6.31
CA GLU A 103 -9.67 -5.86 -6.10
C GLU A 103 -10.52 -6.96 -5.45
N SER A 104 -10.41 -8.19 -5.93
CA SER A 104 -11.12 -9.35 -5.37
C SER A 104 -10.76 -9.58 -3.90
N GLU A 105 -9.48 -9.54 -3.57
CA GLU A 105 -9.02 -9.70 -2.18
C GLU A 105 -9.44 -8.52 -1.29
N ALA A 106 -9.36 -7.30 -1.78
CA ALA A 106 -9.83 -6.13 -1.03
C ALA A 106 -11.32 -6.23 -0.70
N MET A 107 -12.14 -6.60 -1.66
CA MET A 107 -13.59 -6.78 -1.46
C MET A 107 -13.88 -7.94 -0.51
N LYS A 108 -13.18 -9.05 -0.65
CA LYS A 108 -13.30 -10.20 0.23
C LYS A 108 -12.95 -9.82 1.68
N ASN A 109 -11.87 -9.10 1.88
CA ASN A 109 -11.46 -8.63 3.20
C ASN A 109 -12.49 -7.68 3.82
N CYS A 110 -13.06 -6.78 3.02
CA CYS A 110 -14.12 -5.89 3.47
C CYS A 110 -15.37 -6.68 3.94
N ARG A 111 -15.80 -7.66 3.16
CA ARG A 111 -16.93 -8.53 3.54
C ARG A 111 -16.65 -9.36 4.78
N LYS A 112 -15.42 -9.82 4.94
CA LYS A 112 -14.97 -10.58 6.11
C LYS A 112 -15.16 -9.79 7.41
N TYR A 113 -14.98 -8.48 7.36
CA TYR A 113 -15.18 -7.59 8.50
C TYR A 113 -16.61 -7.03 8.60
N GLY A 114 -17.55 -7.61 7.86
CA GLY A 114 -18.98 -7.27 7.93
C GLY A 114 -19.44 -6.23 6.92
N GLY A 115 -18.62 -5.90 5.92
CA GLY A 115 -18.99 -4.93 4.89
C GLY A 115 -20.13 -5.42 4.01
N LEU A 116 -21.15 -4.57 3.86
CA LEU A 116 -22.29 -4.74 2.96
C LEU A 116 -22.15 -3.70 1.84
N ASP A 117 -22.72 -4.00 0.67
CA ASP A 117 -22.65 -3.12 -0.51
C ASP A 117 -21.21 -2.69 -0.84
N VAL A 118 -20.31 -3.66 -0.80
CA VAL A 118 -18.87 -3.43 -0.96
C VAL A 118 -18.55 -2.98 -2.38
N TYR A 119 -17.73 -1.94 -2.49
CA TYR A 119 -17.25 -1.41 -3.76
C TYR A 119 -15.76 -1.07 -3.69
N ILE A 120 -15.11 -1.04 -4.84
CA ILE A 120 -13.72 -0.59 -4.95
C ILE A 120 -13.67 0.94 -4.91
N HIS A 121 -12.97 1.46 -3.91
CA HIS A 121 -12.72 2.89 -3.79
C HIS A 121 -11.58 3.34 -4.70
N ASP A 122 -10.49 2.59 -4.71
CA ASP A 122 -9.32 2.89 -5.55
C ASP A 122 -8.53 1.62 -5.85
N SER A 123 -7.92 1.60 -7.03
CA SER A 123 -6.95 0.59 -7.45
C SER A 123 -5.71 1.30 -7.97
N PHE A 124 -4.54 0.77 -7.66
CA PHE A 124 -3.28 1.40 -8.03
C PHE A 124 -2.22 0.35 -8.33
N TYR A 125 -1.16 0.78 -9.00
CA TYR A 125 0.02 -0.05 -9.25
C TYR A 125 1.24 0.59 -8.59
N ASP A 126 1.98 -0.23 -7.87
CA ASP A 126 3.19 0.14 -7.15
C ASP A 126 4.39 -0.42 -7.91
N TYR A 127 5.18 0.45 -8.51
CA TYR A 127 6.30 0.08 -9.38
C TYR A 127 7.51 -0.50 -8.64
#